data_a03c1b70f60dd4e50047ee8f2ac519d6
#
_entry.id   a03c1b70f60dd4e50047ee8f2ac519d6
#
_cell.length_a   1.000
_cell.length_b   1.000
_cell.length_c   1.000
_cell.angle_alpha   90.00
_cell.angle_beta   90.00
_cell.angle_gamma   90.00
#
_symmetry.space_group_name_H-M   'P 1'
#
loop_
_entity.id
_entity.type
_entity.pdbx_description
1 polymer ?
#
loop_
_entity_poly.entity_id
_entity_poly.type
_entity_poly.pdbx_seq_one_letter_code
_entity_poly.pdbx_strand_id
1 'polypeptide(L)'
;MRAIRRYYCCCTRSFEKIVDYAGVSKLINEYSAVVIDVRSEQEFKEGHINGAINIPLYRIKNDCTNVITDRNKYIVVYCTSGIRSQKAQIILNSLGYNNVYNLKCGYM
;
A
#
# COMPACT_ATOMS: atom_id res chain seq x y z
N MET A 1 10.65 -19.23 5.35
CA MET A 1 10.33 -18.89 5.24
C MET A 1 10.23 -18.69 4.90
N ARG A 2 10.18 -18.54 4.73
CA ARG A 2 9.94 -17.98 4.48
C ARG A 2 9.58 -17.40 4.25
N ALA A 3 9.68 -17.28 4.10
CA ALA A 3 9.25 -16.56 3.87
C ALA A 3 9.33 -16.08 3.55
N ILE A 4 9.45 -16.01 3.39
CA ILE A 4 9.51 -15.50 3.13
C ILE A 4 9.71 -15.44 2.57
N ARG A 5 9.72 -15.51 2.25
CA ARG A 5 9.90 -15.33 1.85
C ARG A 5 9.72 -15.43 1.16
N ARG A 6 9.52 -15.64 0.85
CA ARG A 6 9.35 -15.52 0.24
C ARG A 6 9.33 -15.07 -0.56
N TYR A 7 9.42 -14.66 -0.77
CA TYR A 7 9.53 -14.00 -1.37
C TYR A 7 10.32 -13.44 -1.77
N TYR A 8 10.69 -13.12 -1.80
CA TYR A 8 11.35 -12.38 -2.07
C TYR A 8 12.24 -11.99 -2.46
N CYS A 9 12.56 -11.67 -2.70
CA CYS A 9 13.28 -11.22 -3.00
C CYS A 9 14.05 -10.63 -2.96
N CYS A 10 14.28 -10.24 -2.99
CA CYS A 10 15.11 -9.73 -2.89
C CYS A 10 15.52 -8.84 -2.35
N CYS A 11 15.51 -8.30 -2.12
CA CYS A 11 15.99 -7.40 -1.67
C CYS A 11 15.65 -7.09 -0.56
N THR A 12 15.29 -6.75 -0.01
CA THR A 12 15.36 -6.55 1.12
C THR A 12 15.07 -5.32 1.66
N ARG A 13 14.86 -4.90 2.67
CA ARG A 13 14.63 -3.74 3.28
C ARG A 13 13.24 -3.41 3.28
N SER A 14 12.83 -2.21 3.30
CA SER A 14 11.49 -1.75 3.45
C SER A 14 10.61 -2.17 2.32
N PHE A 15 11.17 -2.41 1.15
CA PHE A 15 10.34 -2.85 0.11
C PHE A 15 9.94 -4.27 0.25
N GLU A 16 10.42 -4.93 1.22
CA GLU A 16 10.05 -6.30 1.47
C GLU A 16 8.67 -6.43 2.07
N LYS A 17 8.04 -5.33 2.40
CA LYS A 17 6.67 -5.36 2.89
C LYS A 17 5.71 -5.43 1.71
N ILE A 18 5.61 -6.62 1.14
CA ILE A 18 4.77 -6.94 -0.01
C ILE A 18 3.77 -7.99 0.44
N VAL A 19 2.51 -7.81 0.08
CA VAL A 19 1.45 -8.73 0.47
C VAL A 19 0.59 -9.11 -0.72
N ASP A 20 -0.11 -10.22 -0.61
CA ASP A 20 -1.16 -10.62 -1.54
C ASP A 20 -2.52 -10.27 -0.95
N TYR A 21 -3.59 -10.65 -1.63
CA TYR A 21 -4.93 -10.34 -1.14
C TYR A 21 -5.24 -10.96 0.22
N ALA A 22 -4.74 -12.17 0.47
CA ALA A 22 -4.93 -12.79 1.78
C ALA A 22 -4.23 -11.99 2.87
N GLY A 23 -3.03 -11.49 2.57
CA GLY A 23 -2.29 -10.64 3.49
C GLY A 23 -3.00 -9.34 3.77
N VAL A 24 -3.61 -8.74 2.74
CA VAL A 24 -4.38 -7.51 2.93
C VAL A 24 -5.55 -7.75 3.87
N SER A 25 -6.30 -8.83 3.65
CA SER A 25 -7.44 -9.17 4.51
C SER A 25 -6.99 -9.34 5.96
N LYS A 26 -5.86 -10.01 6.16
CA LYS A 26 -5.32 -10.21 7.50
C LYS A 26 -4.95 -8.88 8.15
N LEU A 27 -4.31 -8.00 7.40
CA LEU A 27 -3.91 -6.70 7.95
C LEU A 27 -5.13 -5.86 8.31
N ILE A 28 -6.17 -5.90 7.49
CA ILE A 28 -7.41 -5.19 7.80
C ILE A 28 -8.04 -5.74 9.07
N ASN A 29 -8.14 -7.06 9.17
CA ASN A 29 -8.83 -7.70 10.29
C ASN A 29 -8.06 -7.58 11.60
N GLU A 30 -6.74 -7.69 11.56
CA GLU A 30 -5.94 -7.72 12.78
C GLU A 30 -5.42 -6.36 13.19
N TYR A 31 -5.19 -5.46 12.23
CA TYR A 31 -4.54 -4.17 12.51
C TYR A 31 -5.34 -2.99 12.00
N SER A 32 -6.55 -3.20 11.50
CA SER A 32 -7.39 -2.13 10.96
C SER A 32 -6.68 -1.34 9.88
N ALA A 33 -5.97 -2.02 9.00
CA ALA A 33 -5.19 -1.36 7.96
C ALA A 33 -6.07 -0.53 7.04
N VAL A 34 -5.53 0.58 6.59
CA VAL A 34 -6.16 1.44 5.60
C VAL A 34 -5.62 1.06 4.22
N VAL A 35 -6.50 0.84 3.27
CA VAL A 35 -6.11 0.50 1.91
C VAL A 35 -6.19 1.74 1.04
N ILE A 36 -5.09 2.09 0.39
CA ILE A 36 -4.99 3.29 -0.45
C ILE A 36 -4.74 2.89 -1.89
N ASP A 37 -5.63 3.35 -2.76
CA ASP A 37 -5.48 3.20 -4.21
C ASP A 37 -4.70 4.41 -4.72
N VAL A 38 -3.49 4.18 -5.22
CA VAL A 38 -2.64 5.27 -5.69
C VAL A 38 -2.72 5.48 -7.21
N ARG A 39 -3.73 4.87 -7.84
CA ARG A 39 -4.01 5.09 -9.25
C ARG A 39 -4.71 6.44 -9.42
N SER A 40 -4.94 6.83 -10.67
CA SER A 40 -5.63 8.07 -10.95
C SER A 40 -7.08 8.01 -10.45
N GLU A 41 -7.70 9.17 -10.32
CA GLU A 41 -9.11 9.27 -9.96
C GLU A 41 -10.00 8.55 -10.96
N GLN A 42 -9.66 8.65 -12.23
CA GLN A 42 -10.45 8.01 -13.28
C GLN A 42 -10.39 6.49 -13.14
N GLU A 43 -9.20 5.94 -12.92
CA GLU A 43 -9.04 4.51 -12.71
C GLU A 43 -9.83 4.04 -11.50
N PHE A 44 -9.78 4.81 -10.42
CA PHE A 44 -10.51 4.49 -9.19
C PHE A 44 -12.00 4.42 -9.43
N LYS A 45 -12.54 5.37 -10.20
CA LYS A 45 -13.97 5.40 -10.51
C LYS A 45 -14.40 4.20 -11.35
N GLU A 46 -13.50 3.68 -12.15
CA GLU A 46 -13.82 2.54 -13.01
C GLU A 46 -13.88 1.23 -12.26
N GLY A 47 -13.38 1.22 -11.04
CA GLY A 47 -13.40 0.04 -10.18
C GLY A 47 -12.23 0.07 -9.24
N HIS A 48 -12.44 -0.37 -8.01
CA HIS A 48 -11.38 -0.36 -7.00
C HIS A 48 -11.70 -1.40 -5.93
N ILE A 49 -10.72 -1.67 -5.09
CA ILE A 49 -10.90 -2.59 -3.98
C ILE A 49 -11.91 -1.98 -3.00
N ASN A 50 -12.89 -2.78 -2.60
CA ASN A 50 -13.93 -2.32 -1.69
C ASN A 50 -13.32 -1.76 -0.40
N GLY A 51 -13.72 -0.55 -0.05
CA GLY A 51 -13.21 0.11 1.15
C GLY A 51 -11.93 0.90 0.96
N ALA A 52 -11.34 0.88 -0.24
CA ALA A 52 -10.11 1.62 -0.49
C ALA A 52 -10.38 3.12 -0.59
N ILE A 53 -9.39 3.90 -0.20
CA ILE A 53 -9.38 5.36 -0.33
C ILE A 53 -8.48 5.71 -1.51
N ASN A 54 -8.90 6.64 -2.35
CA ASN A 54 -8.10 7.04 -3.49
C ASN A 54 -7.23 8.26 -3.14
N ILE A 55 -5.92 8.05 -3.13
CA ILE A 55 -4.94 9.13 -3.04
C ILE A 55 -3.93 8.87 -4.14
N PRO A 56 -4.11 9.49 -5.32
CA PRO A 56 -3.21 9.23 -6.45
C PRO A 56 -1.76 9.52 -6.09
N LEU A 57 -0.85 8.82 -6.76
CA LEU A 57 0.57 8.91 -6.45
C LEU A 57 1.06 10.36 -6.44
N TYR A 58 0.57 11.19 -7.38
CA TYR A 58 1.04 12.57 -7.46
C TYR A 58 0.61 13.42 -6.26
N ARG A 59 -0.37 12.96 -5.48
CA ARG A 59 -0.86 13.69 -4.31
C ARG A 59 -0.49 13.01 -3.00
N ILE A 60 0.14 11.83 -3.05
CA ILE A 60 0.34 11.02 -1.84
C ILE A 60 1.15 11.76 -0.78
N LYS A 61 2.18 12.48 -1.21
CA LYS A 61 3.08 13.17 -0.28
C LYS A 61 2.35 14.26 0.50
N ASN A 62 1.48 15.01 -0.16
CA ASN A 62 0.82 16.14 0.46
C ASN A 62 -0.46 15.77 1.19
N ASP A 63 -1.19 14.80 0.65
CA ASP A 63 -2.54 14.50 1.14
C ASP A 63 -2.58 13.42 2.20
N CYS A 64 -1.66 12.46 2.16
CA CYS A 64 -1.73 11.33 3.07
C CYS A 64 -1.59 11.75 4.53
N THR A 65 -0.73 12.73 4.80
CA THR A 65 -0.53 13.19 6.18
C THR A 65 -1.77 13.86 6.77
N ASN A 66 -2.67 14.34 5.92
CA ASN A 66 -3.94 14.90 6.37
C ASN A 66 -4.98 13.83 6.61
N VAL A 67 -4.91 12.74 5.85
CA VAL A 67 -5.87 11.65 5.95
C VAL A 67 -5.50 10.66 7.05
N ILE A 68 -4.22 10.32 7.15
CA ILE A 68 -3.72 9.36 8.12
C ILE A 68 -2.68 10.06 8.97
N THR A 69 -3.08 10.50 10.16
CA THR A 69 -2.19 11.26 11.04
C THR A 69 -1.34 10.36 11.91
N ASP A 70 -1.76 9.11 12.14
CA ASP A 70 -1.02 8.17 12.95
C ASP A 70 0.07 7.49 12.13
N ARG A 71 1.33 7.77 12.43
CA ARG A 71 2.48 7.21 11.69
C ARG A 71 2.65 5.71 11.90
N ASN A 72 2.00 5.15 12.91
CA ASN A 72 2.04 3.71 13.16
C ASN A 72 0.86 2.97 12.55
N LYS A 73 -0.01 3.67 11.85
CA LYS A 73 -1.15 3.05 11.18
C LYS A 73 -0.67 2.09 10.11
N TYR A 74 -1.29 0.92 10.05
CA TYR A 74 -0.99 -0.04 8.99
C TYR A 74 -1.66 0.44 7.71
N ILE A 75 -0.89 0.51 6.64
CA ILE A 75 -1.32 1.04 5.35
C ILE A 75 -0.99 0.02 4.28
N VAL A 76 -1.95 -0.24 3.40
CA VAL A 76 -1.71 -1.05 2.20
C VAL A 76 -1.92 -0.14 1.00
N VAL A 77 -0.92 -0.05 0.13
CA VAL A 77 -1.03 0.73 -1.10
C VAL A 77 -1.09 -0.22 -2.29
N TYR A 78 -1.84 0.15 -3.32
CA TYR A 78 -1.89 -0.66 -4.52
C TYR A 78 -2.12 0.19 -5.76
N CYS A 79 -1.71 -0.35 -6.89
CA CYS A 79 -2.01 0.20 -8.21
C CYS A 79 -2.32 -0.99 -9.14
N THR A 80 -2.11 -0.86 -10.43
CA THR A 80 -2.40 -1.95 -11.36
C THR A 80 -1.26 -2.96 -11.41
N SER A 81 -0.01 -2.49 -11.53
CA SER A 81 1.15 -3.36 -11.75
C SER A 81 2.10 -3.44 -10.56
N GLY A 82 1.88 -2.61 -9.55
CA GLY A 82 2.76 -2.55 -8.37
C GLY A 82 3.85 -1.49 -8.47
N ILE A 83 4.02 -0.85 -9.62
CA ILE A 83 5.11 0.13 -9.80
C ILE A 83 4.80 1.45 -9.11
N ARG A 84 3.61 2.01 -9.37
CA ARG A 84 3.20 3.26 -8.72
C ARG A 84 3.07 3.07 -7.21
N SER A 85 2.54 1.92 -6.79
CA SER A 85 2.38 1.66 -5.37
C SER A 85 3.72 1.45 -4.67
N GLN A 86 4.71 0.91 -5.36
CA GLN A 86 6.05 0.83 -4.79
C GLN A 86 6.61 2.23 -4.54
N LYS A 87 6.43 3.13 -5.48
CA LYS A 87 6.87 4.52 -5.30
C LYS A 87 6.14 5.18 -4.14
N ALA A 88 4.83 4.93 -4.02
CA ALA A 88 4.05 5.45 -2.90
C ALA A 88 4.57 4.90 -1.57
N GLN A 89 4.90 3.62 -1.53
CA GLN A 89 5.44 3.00 -0.33
C GLN A 89 6.73 3.69 0.11
N ILE A 90 7.62 3.97 -0.84
CA ILE A 90 8.87 4.67 -0.54
C ILE A 90 8.61 6.06 0.00
N ILE A 91 7.70 6.80 -0.63
CA ILE A 91 7.35 8.14 -0.18
C ILE A 91 6.78 8.11 1.23
N LEU A 92 5.86 7.20 1.51
CA LEU A 92 5.23 7.11 2.83
C LEU A 92 6.24 6.71 3.89
N ASN A 93 7.15 5.80 3.57
CA ASN A 93 8.21 5.45 4.51
C ASN A 93 9.07 6.67 4.83
N SER A 94 9.36 7.49 3.82
CA SER A 94 10.16 8.71 4.04
C SER A 94 9.44 9.75 4.88
N LEU A 95 8.10 9.69 4.91
CA LEU A 95 7.30 10.59 5.74
C LEU A 95 7.12 10.08 7.16
N GLY A 96 7.71 8.94 7.49
CA GLY A 96 7.69 8.41 8.84
C GLY A 96 6.67 7.32 9.10
N TYR A 97 5.91 6.91 8.08
CA TYR A 97 4.98 5.78 8.25
C TYR A 97 5.78 4.48 8.29
N ASN A 98 5.56 3.68 9.33
CA ASN A 98 6.38 2.51 9.60
C ASN A 98 5.82 1.21 9.06
N ASN A 99 4.53 1.18 8.77
CA ASN A 99 3.84 -0.07 8.45
C ASN A 99 3.13 0.03 7.12
N VAL A 100 3.89 0.26 6.04
CA VAL A 100 3.35 0.43 4.69
C VAL A 100 3.64 -0.81 3.87
N TYR A 101 2.59 -1.42 3.34
CA TYR A 101 2.67 -2.65 2.56
C TYR A 101 2.21 -2.40 1.13
N ASN A 102 2.82 -3.08 0.19
CA ASN A 102 2.47 -2.98 -1.23
C ASN A 102 1.73 -4.25 -1.65
N LEU A 103 0.53 -4.10 -2.17
CA LEU A 103 -0.23 -5.24 -2.68
C LEU A 103 0.40 -5.71 -3.99
N LYS A 104 0.92 -6.92 -3.95
CA LYS A 104 1.76 -7.48 -5.01
C LYS A 104 1.08 -7.55 -6.35
N CYS A 105 -0.15 -8.03 -6.36
CA CYS A 105 -0.85 -8.26 -7.63
C CYS A 105 -1.53 -7.03 -8.19
N GLY A 106 -1.75 -6.02 -7.35
CA GLY A 106 -2.48 -4.86 -7.78
C GLY A 106 -3.95 -5.13 -7.99
N TYR A 107 -4.65 -4.16 -8.54
CA TYR A 107 -6.06 -4.28 -8.85
C TYR A 107 -6.22 -4.80 -10.27
N MET A 108 -7.04 -5.81 -10.42
CA MET A 108 -7.27 -6.38 -11.75
C MET A 108 -8.72 -6.28 -12.17
#